data_5d8637ed248cc834136198d0f511f06a
#
_entry.id   5d8637ed248cc834136198d0f511f06a
#
_cell.length_a   1.000
_cell.length_b   1.000
_cell.length_c   1.000
_cell.angle_alpha   90.00
_cell.angle_beta   90.00
_cell.angle_gamma   90.00
#
_symmetry.space_group_name_H-M   'P 1'
#
loop_
_entity.id
_entity.type
_entity.pdbx_description
1 polymer ?
#
loop_
_entity_poly.entity_id
_entity_poly.type
_entity_poly.pdbx_seq_one_letter_code
_entity_poly.pdbx_strand_id
1 'polypeptide(L)'
;MKSDFFCIIIGLLLFSCEQVEDVSRIQLDEISFTQKENVINNSINSFSFDLFHLLSNQNSTENVFVSPFSVSCALGMVNNGASGITHLEIRHVMHIPDSLASSLNNYHLKLIDGLPCLDSSVTVKIANSMWLNEEVLVKKQFKQKNTTAYKAVSQQLDFSKSESVDKINRWVSRQTEDCIPKIISDLSPDNLMVLVNCIYFQGNWQSPFEKSDTHKEQFFCADKTVKDVYMMHQLASFPYRKNECFEMATFPYGNGSYAMTVLLPNVDKSWRECMDMLDGNSWKTWMNDSTDNMLLDVKLPKLLLKNKYQMREILSAMGMPNAFTPRADFTGITEKMPVWIEEVIHASYLELNEKETKASAATALKVTFESEWVPIEPVIPFYANRPFVLVIHETGNNTILFIGKVFYPEK
;
A
#
# COMPACT_ATOMS: atom_id res chain seq x y z
N MET A 1 45.13 -20.38 80.25
CA MET A 1 45.75 -19.90 79.00
C MET A 1 45.43 -20.89 77.91
N LYS A 2 44.58 -20.58 77.07
CA LYS A 2 44.32 -20.89 75.64
C LYS A 2 42.86 -20.65 75.37
N SER A 3 42.63 -19.67 74.61
CA SER A 3 41.30 -19.21 74.13
C SER A 3 40.97 -20.00 72.88
N ASP A 4 39.83 -20.66 72.88
CA ASP A 4 39.26 -21.27 71.68
C ASP A 4 38.25 -20.34 71.06
N PHE A 5 38.59 -19.88 69.84
CA PHE A 5 37.76 -19.06 69.00
C PHE A 5 36.83 -19.94 68.18
N PHE A 6 35.53 -19.82 68.43
CA PHE A 6 34.49 -20.54 67.66
C PHE A 6 34.09 -19.63 66.47
N CYS A 7 34.44 -20.04 65.27
CA CYS A 7 34.06 -19.38 64.02
C CYS A 7 32.69 -19.86 63.58
N ILE A 8 31.65 -19.00 63.65
CA ILE A 8 30.34 -19.27 63.07
C ILE A 8 30.37 -18.83 61.59
N ILE A 9 30.28 -19.80 60.68
CA ILE A 9 30.11 -19.56 59.26
C ILE A 9 28.60 -19.33 58.98
N ILE A 10 28.21 -18.08 58.72
CA ILE A 10 26.89 -17.74 58.23
C ILE A 10 26.91 -17.92 56.71
N GLY A 11 26.21 -18.94 56.22
CA GLY A 11 26.00 -19.14 54.80
C GLY A 11 25.00 -18.11 54.25
N LEU A 12 25.49 -17.20 53.43
CA LEU A 12 24.65 -16.33 52.61
C LEU A 12 24.09 -17.13 51.40
N LEU A 13 22.83 -17.47 51.46
CA LEU A 13 22.07 -17.89 50.28
C LEU A 13 21.82 -16.67 49.39
N LEU A 14 22.59 -16.59 48.33
CA LEU A 14 22.31 -15.64 47.23
C LEU A 14 21.14 -16.18 46.44
N PHE A 15 19.97 -15.59 46.61
CA PHE A 15 18.87 -15.71 45.63
C PHE A 15 19.30 -14.96 44.36
N SER A 16 19.68 -15.72 43.34
CA SER A 16 19.78 -15.20 41.97
C SER A 16 18.39 -14.91 41.50
N CYS A 17 18.02 -13.63 41.48
CA CYS A 17 16.89 -13.18 40.69
C CYS A 17 17.32 -13.28 39.20
N GLU A 18 16.83 -14.29 38.49
CA GLU A 18 16.85 -14.26 37.03
C GLU A 18 16.03 -13.02 36.60
N GLN A 19 16.72 -12.02 36.10
CA GLN A 19 16.10 -10.96 35.34
C GLN A 19 15.52 -11.63 34.10
N VAL A 20 14.21 -11.69 34.03
CA VAL A 20 13.49 -11.90 32.76
C VAL A 20 14.00 -10.79 31.85
N GLU A 21 14.82 -11.14 30.86
CA GLU A 21 15.19 -10.21 29.80
C GLU A 21 13.88 -9.73 29.18
N ASP A 22 13.60 -8.46 29.42
CA ASP A 22 12.57 -7.71 28.75
C ASP A 22 12.86 -7.87 27.26
N VAL A 23 12.01 -8.61 26.55
CA VAL A 23 12.08 -8.77 25.09
C VAL A 23 12.06 -7.35 24.57
N SER A 24 13.23 -6.85 24.20
CA SER A 24 13.42 -5.51 23.66
C SER A 24 12.39 -5.34 22.55
N ARG A 25 11.37 -4.52 22.80
CA ARG A 25 10.45 -4.06 21.76
C ARG A 25 11.34 -3.51 20.67
N ILE A 26 11.33 -4.17 19.51
CA ILE A 26 11.98 -3.67 18.31
C ILE A 26 11.38 -2.28 18.12
N GLN A 27 12.19 -1.25 18.31
CA GLN A 27 11.77 0.13 18.10
C GLN A 27 11.58 0.25 16.59
N LEU A 28 10.31 0.21 16.15
CA LEU A 28 9.96 0.45 14.76
C LEU A 28 10.34 1.90 14.45
N ASP A 29 11.08 2.12 13.39
CA ASP A 29 11.30 3.46 12.86
C ASP A 29 9.94 3.96 12.34
N GLU A 30 9.27 4.82 13.09
CA GLU A 30 7.92 5.30 12.77
C GLU A 30 8.01 6.62 12.00
N ILE A 31 7.16 6.77 10.98
CA ILE A 31 6.92 8.06 10.34
C ILE A 31 5.95 8.84 11.22
N SER A 32 6.46 9.74 12.06
CA SER A 32 5.60 10.53 12.95
C SER A 32 4.91 11.67 12.17
N PHE A 33 3.58 11.73 12.22
CA PHE A 33 2.78 12.79 11.62
C PHE A 33 2.43 13.90 12.62
N THR A 34 2.50 15.14 12.15
CA THR A 34 1.86 16.27 12.81
C THR A 34 0.33 16.16 12.70
N GLN A 35 -0.41 16.92 13.49
CA GLN A 35 -1.87 16.96 13.39
C GLN A 35 -2.36 17.29 11.97
N LYS A 36 -1.69 18.21 11.25
CA LYS A 36 -2.00 18.57 9.86
C LYS A 36 -1.77 17.38 8.90
N GLU A 37 -0.67 16.68 9.05
CA GLU A 37 -0.32 15.52 8.25
C GLU A 37 -1.29 14.36 8.51
N ASN A 38 -1.75 14.16 9.74
CA ASN A 38 -2.80 13.20 10.05
C ASN A 38 -4.12 13.50 9.33
N VAL A 39 -4.52 14.78 9.25
CA VAL A 39 -5.72 15.17 8.48
C VAL A 39 -5.51 14.88 7.00
N ILE A 40 -4.34 15.21 6.44
CA ILE A 40 -4.01 14.91 5.03
C ILE A 40 -4.03 13.40 4.79
N ASN A 41 -3.43 12.60 5.68
CA ASN A 41 -3.42 11.14 5.56
C ASN A 41 -4.84 10.55 5.54
N ASN A 42 -5.72 11.01 6.43
CA ASN A 42 -7.13 10.60 6.42
C ASN A 42 -7.83 10.99 5.12
N SER A 43 -7.53 12.18 4.56
CA SER A 43 -8.05 12.64 3.28
C SER A 43 -7.58 11.74 2.12
N ILE A 44 -6.29 11.41 2.09
CA ILE A 44 -5.73 10.51 1.07
C ILE A 44 -6.27 9.07 1.23
N ASN A 45 -6.49 8.60 2.45
CA ASN A 45 -7.15 7.30 2.67
C ASN A 45 -8.60 7.32 2.18
N SER A 46 -9.36 8.42 2.36
CA SER A 46 -10.71 8.57 1.79
C SER A 46 -10.66 8.58 0.26
N PHE A 47 -9.76 9.35 -0.35
CA PHE A 47 -9.50 9.32 -1.79
C PHE A 47 -9.17 7.88 -2.27
N SER A 48 -8.47 7.10 -1.46
CA SER A 48 -8.09 5.72 -1.81
C SER A 48 -9.31 4.84 -2.04
N PHE A 49 -10.32 4.96 -1.18
CA PHE A 49 -11.55 4.18 -1.32
C PHE A 49 -12.42 4.71 -2.47
N ASP A 50 -12.54 6.01 -2.65
CA ASP A 50 -13.30 6.58 -3.77
C ASP A 50 -12.72 6.15 -5.13
N LEU A 51 -11.39 6.21 -5.26
CA LEU A 51 -10.70 5.72 -6.45
C LEU A 51 -10.91 4.21 -6.65
N PHE A 52 -10.80 3.43 -5.60
CA PHE A 52 -11.01 1.99 -5.65
C PHE A 52 -12.44 1.62 -6.03
N HIS A 53 -13.45 2.30 -5.48
CA HIS A 53 -14.85 2.08 -5.82
C HIS A 53 -15.12 2.38 -7.29
N LEU A 54 -14.62 3.50 -7.79
CA LEU A 54 -14.84 3.86 -9.19
C LEU A 54 -14.16 2.89 -10.15
N LEU A 55 -12.90 2.51 -9.87
CA LEU A 55 -12.18 1.48 -10.62
C LEU A 55 -12.90 0.13 -10.55
N SER A 56 -13.38 -0.25 -9.38
CA SER A 56 -14.09 -1.53 -9.16
C SER A 56 -15.41 -1.60 -9.91
N ASN A 57 -16.13 -0.48 -10.02
CA ASN A 57 -17.39 -0.40 -10.75
C ASN A 57 -17.15 -0.46 -12.27
N GLN A 58 -16.12 0.22 -12.79
CA GLN A 58 -15.76 0.16 -14.21
C GLN A 58 -15.23 -1.23 -14.62
N ASN A 59 -14.53 -1.92 -13.72
CA ASN A 59 -13.99 -3.26 -13.93
C ASN A 59 -14.79 -4.30 -13.11
N SER A 60 -16.10 -4.31 -13.26
CA SER A 60 -17.02 -5.07 -12.40
C SER A 60 -16.78 -6.57 -12.37
N THR A 61 -16.14 -7.13 -13.40
CA THR A 61 -15.87 -8.57 -13.57
C THR A 61 -14.41 -8.96 -13.44
N GLU A 62 -13.50 -8.01 -13.18
CA GLU A 62 -12.05 -8.25 -13.20
C GLU A 62 -11.43 -7.97 -11.82
N ASN A 63 -10.19 -8.45 -11.64
CA ASN A 63 -9.37 -8.03 -10.51
C ASN A 63 -9.01 -6.55 -10.66
N VAL A 64 -8.95 -5.85 -9.54
CA VAL A 64 -8.46 -4.47 -9.46
C VAL A 64 -7.34 -4.43 -8.44
N PHE A 65 -6.23 -3.80 -8.79
CA PHE A 65 -5.15 -3.51 -7.86
C PHE A 65 -4.56 -2.16 -8.22
N VAL A 66 -4.59 -1.23 -7.30
CA VAL A 66 -4.18 0.18 -7.51
C VAL A 66 -3.40 0.68 -6.31
N SER A 67 -2.50 1.63 -6.53
CA SER A 67 -1.89 2.40 -5.45
C SER A 67 -2.44 3.83 -5.45
N PRO A 68 -3.42 4.11 -4.59
CA PRO A 68 -3.97 5.47 -4.47
C PRO A 68 -2.93 6.47 -3.96
N PHE A 69 -2.05 6.05 -3.07
CA PHE A 69 -0.93 6.89 -2.61
C PHE A 69 -0.08 7.38 -3.78
N SER A 70 0.27 6.49 -4.68
CA SER A 70 1.07 6.79 -5.86
C SER A 70 0.32 7.74 -6.81
N VAL A 71 -0.98 7.52 -7.04
CA VAL A 71 -1.82 8.46 -7.81
C VAL A 71 -1.90 9.83 -7.13
N SER A 72 -2.04 9.89 -5.81
CA SER A 72 -2.07 11.16 -5.08
C SER A 72 -0.76 11.96 -5.22
N CYS A 73 0.38 11.28 -5.30
CA CYS A 73 1.66 11.92 -5.62
C CYS A 73 1.64 12.56 -7.01
N ALA A 74 1.13 11.85 -8.03
CA ALA A 74 1.00 12.41 -9.38
C ALA A 74 0.09 13.63 -9.41
N LEU A 75 -1.05 13.59 -8.71
CA LEU A 75 -1.96 14.72 -8.57
C LEU A 75 -1.31 15.89 -7.82
N GLY A 76 -0.56 15.63 -6.77
CA GLY A 76 0.19 16.65 -6.03
C GLY A 76 1.25 17.34 -6.89
N MET A 77 1.91 16.61 -7.80
CA MET A 77 2.86 17.18 -8.76
C MET A 77 2.20 18.21 -9.68
N VAL A 78 1.08 17.86 -10.30
CA VAL A 78 0.40 18.79 -11.23
C VAL A 78 -0.28 19.91 -10.47
N ASN A 79 -0.74 19.66 -9.25
CA ASN A 79 -1.29 20.69 -8.38
C ASN A 79 -0.30 21.82 -8.09
N ASN A 80 1.00 21.53 -8.09
CA ASN A 80 2.06 22.55 -7.96
C ASN A 80 2.12 23.53 -9.13
N GLY A 81 1.55 23.18 -10.28
CA GLY A 81 1.47 24.03 -11.47
C GLY A 81 0.07 24.52 -11.79
N ALA A 82 -0.94 24.03 -11.07
CA ALA A 82 -2.33 24.39 -11.26
C ALA A 82 -2.69 25.71 -10.57
N SER A 83 -3.64 26.44 -11.15
CA SER A 83 -4.23 27.65 -10.62
C SER A 83 -5.76 27.60 -10.78
N GLY A 84 -6.48 28.56 -10.17
CA GLY A 84 -7.91 28.73 -10.33
C GLY A 84 -8.72 27.46 -10.07
N ILE A 85 -9.68 27.18 -10.97
CA ILE A 85 -10.58 26.03 -10.82
C ILE A 85 -9.85 24.68 -10.92
N THR A 86 -8.81 24.59 -11.76
CA THR A 86 -8.02 23.36 -11.92
C THR A 86 -7.35 22.97 -10.60
N HIS A 87 -6.76 23.95 -9.89
CA HIS A 87 -6.17 23.73 -8.57
C HIS A 87 -7.22 23.29 -7.53
N LEU A 88 -8.42 23.87 -7.56
CA LEU A 88 -9.51 23.51 -6.65
C LEU A 88 -10.01 22.08 -6.91
N GLU A 89 -10.24 21.71 -8.16
CA GLU A 89 -10.70 20.37 -8.55
C GLU A 89 -9.72 19.28 -8.13
N ILE A 90 -8.41 19.47 -8.41
CA ILE A 90 -7.37 18.49 -8.02
C ILE A 90 -7.37 18.24 -6.51
N ARG A 91 -7.47 19.31 -5.71
CA ARG A 91 -7.51 19.17 -4.25
C ARG A 91 -8.81 18.55 -3.75
N HIS A 92 -9.94 18.91 -4.37
CA HIS A 92 -11.24 18.36 -4.04
C HIS A 92 -11.26 16.83 -4.23
N VAL A 93 -10.74 16.35 -5.36
CA VAL A 93 -10.60 14.90 -5.64
C VAL A 93 -9.79 14.18 -4.57
N MET A 94 -8.75 14.80 -4.04
CA MET A 94 -7.92 14.24 -2.96
C MET A 94 -8.47 14.53 -1.54
N HIS A 95 -9.65 15.14 -1.42
CA HIS A 95 -10.24 15.58 -0.13
C HIS A 95 -9.33 16.51 0.69
N ILE A 96 -8.43 17.27 0.05
CA ILE A 96 -7.49 18.14 0.75
C ILE A 96 -8.14 19.47 1.11
N PRO A 97 -8.30 19.80 2.40
CA PRO A 97 -8.82 21.11 2.84
C PRO A 97 -7.95 22.26 2.32
N ASP A 98 -8.57 23.40 2.00
CA ASP A 98 -7.87 24.60 1.51
C ASP A 98 -6.75 25.05 2.46
N SER A 99 -7.00 25.00 3.77
CA SER A 99 -6.06 25.36 4.80
C SER A 99 -4.81 24.47 4.87
N LEU A 100 -4.85 23.27 4.26
CA LEU A 100 -3.77 22.29 4.27
C LEU A 100 -3.07 22.12 2.93
N ALA A 101 -3.50 22.84 1.87
CA ALA A 101 -2.93 22.76 0.54
C ALA A 101 -1.39 22.95 0.53
N SER A 102 -0.89 23.90 1.32
CA SER A 102 0.56 24.17 1.44
C SER A 102 1.35 23.07 2.14
N SER A 103 0.70 22.21 2.92
CA SER A 103 1.33 21.12 3.66
C SER A 103 1.41 19.80 2.86
N LEU A 104 0.68 19.69 1.74
CA LEU A 104 0.58 18.48 0.94
C LEU A 104 1.95 18.00 0.41
N ASN A 105 2.78 18.93 -0.07
CA ASN A 105 4.12 18.59 -0.56
C ASN A 105 5.02 18.01 0.52
N ASN A 106 4.97 18.57 1.73
CA ASN A 106 5.76 18.08 2.85
C ASN A 106 5.27 16.70 3.33
N TYR A 107 3.97 16.48 3.34
CA TYR A 107 3.37 15.17 3.63
C TYR A 107 3.87 14.10 2.65
N HIS A 108 3.75 14.35 1.33
CA HIS A 108 4.23 13.40 0.33
C HIS A 108 5.73 13.17 0.41
N LEU A 109 6.54 14.24 0.57
CA LEU A 109 7.99 14.12 0.71
C LEU A 109 8.38 13.25 1.91
N LYS A 110 7.73 13.46 3.05
CA LYS A 110 7.98 12.68 4.27
C LYS A 110 7.73 11.18 4.03
N LEU A 111 6.65 10.82 3.32
CA LEU A 111 6.35 9.44 2.99
C LEU A 111 7.28 8.87 1.91
N ILE A 112 7.60 9.65 0.87
CA ILE A 112 8.52 9.21 -0.19
C ILE A 112 9.92 8.93 0.36
N ASP A 113 10.39 9.73 1.31
CA ASP A 113 11.70 9.53 1.96
C ASP A 113 11.64 8.48 3.09
N GLY A 114 10.54 8.43 3.84
CA GLY A 114 10.42 7.57 5.02
C GLY A 114 10.06 6.12 4.69
N LEU A 115 9.07 5.90 3.82
CA LEU A 115 8.60 4.54 3.53
C LEU A 115 9.73 3.56 3.14
N PRO A 116 10.69 3.89 2.26
CA PRO A 116 11.76 2.94 1.93
C PRO A 116 12.70 2.60 3.09
N CYS A 117 12.65 3.35 4.19
CA CYS A 117 13.56 3.24 5.33
C CYS A 117 12.97 2.49 6.54
N LEU A 118 11.64 2.24 6.56
CA LEU A 118 10.96 1.63 7.71
C LEU A 118 11.36 0.18 7.96
N ASP A 119 11.69 -0.56 6.91
CA ASP A 119 12.04 -1.98 7.01
C ASP A 119 13.00 -2.38 5.89
N SER A 120 14.18 -2.84 6.25
CA SER A 120 15.20 -3.28 5.30
C SER A 120 14.86 -4.60 4.58
N SER A 121 13.89 -5.37 5.10
CA SER A 121 13.39 -6.61 4.50
C SER A 121 12.23 -6.38 3.52
N VAL A 122 11.74 -5.14 3.44
CA VAL A 122 10.67 -4.70 2.54
C VAL A 122 11.21 -3.70 1.53
N THR A 123 10.96 -3.92 0.27
CA THR A 123 11.32 -2.99 -0.81
C THR A 123 10.10 -2.20 -1.23
N VAL A 124 10.14 -0.89 -0.99
CA VAL A 124 9.14 0.05 -1.49
C VAL A 124 9.82 1.04 -2.44
N LYS A 125 9.40 1.08 -3.70
CA LYS A 125 9.88 2.06 -4.68
C LYS A 125 8.72 2.88 -5.20
N ILE A 126 8.78 4.18 -4.98
CA ILE A 126 7.78 5.14 -5.42
C ILE A 126 8.42 5.98 -6.51
N ALA A 127 7.92 5.89 -7.72
CA ALA A 127 8.53 6.56 -8.85
C ALA A 127 7.52 7.47 -9.56
N ASN A 128 7.86 8.74 -9.60
CA ASN A 128 7.05 9.82 -10.14
C ASN A 128 7.74 10.44 -11.35
N SER A 129 7.02 10.59 -12.46
CA SER A 129 7.55 11.28 -13.63
C SER A 129 6.50 12.08 -14.36
N MET A 130 6.98 13.15 -14.97
CA MET A 130 6.22 14.03 -15.85
C MET A 130 6.97 14.20 -17.16
N TRP A 131 6.34 13.81 -18.24
CA TRP A 131 6.87 13.89 -19.58
C TRP A 131 6.12 15.01 -20.32
N LEU A 132 6.85 15.97 -20.80
CA LEU A 132 6.29 17.15 -21.49
C LEU A 132 6.79 17.17 -22.92
N ASN A 133 5.94 17.59 -23.83
CA ASN A 133 6.36 17.89 -25.20
C ASN A 133 7.48 18.94 -25.17
N GLU A 134 8.49 18.83 -26.05
CA GLU A 134 9.61 19.77 -26.08
C GLU A 134 9.21 21.21 -26.38
N GLU A 135 8.05 21.42 -27.02
CA GLU A 135 7.46 22.74 -27.28
C GLU A 135 7.01 23.48 -26.01
N VAL A 136 6.76 22.74 -24.90
CA VAL A 136 6.32 23.32 -23.64
C VAL A 136 7.48 23.94 -22.89
N LEU A 137 7.51 25.28 -22.80
CA LEU A 137 8.52 26.02 -22.03
C LEU A 137 8.21 25.99 -20.54
N VAL A 138 8.74 25.00 -19.84
CA VAL A 138 8.45 24.72 -18.44
C VAL A 138 9.22 25.65 -17.49
N LYS A 139 8.52 26.28 -16.55
CA LYS A 139 9.11 27.14 -15.50
C LYS A 139 10.09 26.36 -14.61
N LYS A 140 11.28 26.92 -14.39
CA LYS A 140 12.30 26.31 -13.52
C LYS A 140 11.79 26.04 -12.12
N GLN A 141 11.02 26.98 -11.55
CA GLN A 141 10.45 26.85 -10.20
C GLN A 141 9.52 25.65 -10.07
N PHE A 142 8.69 25.38 -11.08
CA PHE A 142 7.82 24.21 -11.12
C PHE A 142 8.63 22.90 -11.13
N LYS A 143 9.64 22.79 -12.02
CA LYS A 143 10.54 21.63 -12.05
C LYS A 143 11.21 21.41 -10.70
N GLN A 144 11.79 22.46 -10.11
CA GLN A 144 12.49 22.39 -8.83
C GLN A 144 11.55 21.93 -7.70
N LYS A 145 10.34 22.49 -7.63
CA LYS A 145 9.34 22.14 -6.62
C LYS A 145 8.98 20.64 -6.67
N ASN A 146 8.76 20.11 -7.87
CA ASN A 146 8.43 18.69 -8.05
C ASN A 146 9.63 17.75 -7.82
N THR A 147 10.82 18.15 -8.23
CA THR A 147 12.04 17.38 -7.94
C THR A 147 12.28 17.30 -6.44
N THR A 148 12.07 18.40 -5.70
CA THR A 148 12.26 18.43 -4.25
C THR A 148 11.19 17.63 -3.51
N ALA A 149 9.90 17.88 -3.79
CA ALA A 149 8.80 17.34 -3.00
C ALA A 149 8.41 15.91 -3.38
N TYR A 150 8.60 15.52 -4.64
CA TYR A 150 8.15 14.22 -5.17
C TYR A 150 9.28 13.36 -5.72
N LYS A 151 10.54 13.81 -5.63
CA LYS A 151 11.70 13.17 -6.31
C LYS A 151 11.42 12.92 -7.80
N ALA A 152 10.55 13.73 -8.38
CA ALA A 152 10.01 13.49 -9.71
C ALA A 152 11.04 13.72 -10.81
N VAL A 153 11.03 12.82 -11.79
CA VAL A 153 11.69 13.05 -13.08
C VAL A 153 10.78 13.92 -13.93
N SER A 154 11.25 15.12 -14.32
CA SER A 154 10.54 16.00 -15.24
C SER A 154 11.40 16.19 -16.48
N GLN A 155 10.95 15.68 -17.63
CA GLN A 155 11.73 15.67 -18.87
C GLN A 155 10.90 16.13 -20.06
N GLN A 156 11.56 16.89 -20.96
CA GLN A 156 10.98 17.29 -22.24
C GLN A 156 11.43 16.33 -23.33
N LEU A 157 10.51 15.90 -24.17
CA LEU A 157 10.73 14.92 -25.24
C LEU A 157 10.01 15.36 -26.49
N ASP A 158 10.54 15.02 -27.64
CA ASP A 158 9.84 15.10 -28.92
C ASP A 158 8.85 13.92 -29.01
N PHE A 159 7.57 14.18 -28.83
CA PHE A 159 6.53 13.15 -28.82
C PHE A 159 6.24 12.57 -30.21
N SER A 160 6.78 13.16 -31.28
CA SER A 160 6.71 12.58 -32.62
C SER A 160 7.66 11.40 -32.85
N LYS A 161 8.63 11.21 -31.94
CA LYS A 161 9.67 10.18 -32.05
C LYS A 161 9.34 8.93 -31.23
N SER A 162 9.52 7.76 -31.82
CA SER A 162 9.36 6.46 -31.15
C SER A 162 10.33 6.28 -29.96
N GLU A 163 11.53 6.88 -30.03
CA GLU A 163 12.53 6.86 -28.95
C GLU A 163 12.00 7.48 -27.65
N SER A 164 11.04 8.37 -27.74
CA SER A 164 10.37 8.97 -26.57
C SER A 164 9.53 7.93 -25.83
N VAL A 165 8.81 7.09 -26.55
CA VAL A 165 8.06 5.93 -26.00
C VAL A 165 9.04 4.96 -25.32
N ASP A 166 10.12 4.60 -25.99
CA ASP A 166 11.13 3.69 -25.45
C ASP A 166 11.79 4.24 -24.20
N LYS A 167 12.02 5.55 -24.14
CA LYS A 167 12.63 6.20 -22.99
C LYS A 167 11.71 6.13 -21.77
N ILE A 168 10.43 6.39 -21.94
CA ILE A 168 9.41 6.28 -20.87
C ILE A 168 9.31 4.82 -20.40
N ASN A 169 9.20 3.86 -21.31
CA ASN A 169 9.10 2.45 -20.97
C ASN A 169 10.35 1.95 -20.21
N ARG A 170 11.54 2.29 -20.68
CA ARG A 170 12.79 1.95 -19.98
C ARG A 170 12.87 2.57 -18.59
N TRP A 171 12.36 3.79 -18.42
CA TRP A 171 12.31 4.40 -17.10
C TRP A 171 11.42 3.61 -16.16
N VAL A 172 10.19 3.26 -16.58
CA VAL A 172 9.25 2.45 -15.76
C VAL A 172 9.83 1.07 -15.45
N SER A 173 10.38 0.37 -16.43
CA SER A 173 11.01 -0.95 -16.26
C SER A 173 12.03 -0.92 -15.13
N ARG A 174 12.96 0.06 -15.13
CA ARG A 174 13.95 0.23 -14.06
C ARG A 174 13.35 0.55 -12.68
N GLN A 175 12.26 1.31 -12.64
CA GLN A 175 11.62 1.67 -11.38
C GLN A 175 10.82 0.52 -10.76
N THR A 176 10.44 -0.46 -11.58
CA THR A 176 9.62 -1.61 -11.19
C THR A 176 10.38 -2.94 -11.25
N GLU A 177 11.72 -2.92 -11.19
CA GLU A 177 12.55 -4.13 -11.26
C GLU A 177 12.17 -5.03 -12.44
N ASP A 178 11.94 -4.43 -13.61
CA ASP A 178 11.51 -5.07 -14.86
C ASP A 178 10.14 -5.79 -14.80
N CYS A 179 9.40 -5.64 -13.69
CA CYS A 179 8.06 -6.22 -13.55
C CYS A 179 7.04 -5.58 -14.51
N ILE A 180 7.27 -4.30 -14.90
CA ILE A 180 6.44 -3.56 -15.86
C ILE A 180 7.32 -3.05 -17.00
N PRO A 181 7.63 -3.88 -18.00
CA PRO A 181 8.56 -3.53 -19.07
C PRO A 181 7.98 -2.53 -20.08
N LYS A 182 6.65 -2.44 -20.17
CA LYS A 182 5.98 -1.56 -21.12
C LYS A 182 4.73 -0.92 -20.50
N ILE A 183 4.74 0.41 -20.37
CA ILE A 183 3.61 1.17 -19.83
C ILE A 183 2.84 1.95 -20.90
N ILE A 184 3.51 2.39 -21.95
CA ILE A 184 2.89 3.07 -23.11
C ILE A 184 3.24 2.35 -24.41
N SER A 185 2.34 2.43 -25.41
CA SER A 185 2.56 1.89 -26.75
C SER A 185 2.95 2.98 -27.75
N ASP A 186 2.42 4.17 -27.56
CA ASP A 186 2.52 5.30 -28.47
C ASP A 186 2.38 6.64 -27.73
N LEU A 187 2.77 7.70 -28.39
CA LEU A 187 2.56 9.09 -28.02
C LEU A 187 2.08 9.85 -29.26
N SER A 188 1.07 10.69 -29.10
CA SER A 188 0.71 11.63 -30.18
C SER A 188 1.62 12.85 -30.13
N PRO A 189 2.10 13.36 -31.28
CA PRO A 189 2.79 14.66 -31.34
C PRO A 189 2.00 15.81 -30.73
N ASP A 190 0.66 15.72 -30.75
CA ASP A 190 -0.24 16.73 -30.20
C ASP A 190 -0.38 16.66 -28.68
N ASN A 191 0.10 15.57 -28.05
CA ASN A 191 0.11 15.45 -26.60
C ASN A 191 1.06 16.49 -25.98
N LEU A 192 0.63 17.17 -24.91
CA LEU A 192 1.42 18.21 -24.26
C LEU A 192 2.09 17.72 -22.98
N MET A 193 1.38 16.91 -22.19
CA MET A 193 1.85 16.41 -20.90
C MET A 193 1.28 15.03 -20.58
N VAL A 194 2.16 14.10 -20.26
CA VAL A 194 1.84 12.75 -19.80
C VAL A 194 2.47 12.53 -18.43
N LEU A 195 1.66 12.12 -17.47
CA LEU A 195 2.10 11.72 -16.14
C LEU A 195 2.24 10.19 -16.10
N VAL A 196 3.36 9.72 -15.61
CA VAL A 196 3.58 8.29 -15.42
C VAL A 196 4.04 8.09 -13.98
N ASN A 197 3.29 7.28 -13.28
CA ASN A 197 3.52 6.99 -11.90
C ASN A 197 3.49 5.46 -11.70
N CYS A 198 4.45 4.95 -10.97
CA CYS A 198 4.48 3.55 -10.62
C CYS A 198 4.98 3.37 -9.19
N ILE A 199 4.54 2.31 -8.59
CA ILE A 199 4.98 1.87 -7.29
C ILE A 199 5.25 0.37 -7.34
N TYR A 200 6.34 -0.03 -6.72
CA TYR A 200 6.74 -1.40 -6.54
C TYR A 200 6.82 -1.71 -5.05
N PHE A 201 6.22 -2.82 -4.65
CA PHE A 201 6.25 -3.33 -3.30
C PHE A 201 6.63 -4.80 -3.32
N GLN A 202 7.60 -5.15 -2.50
CA GLN A 202 7.99 -6.53 -2.25
C GLN A 202 8.36 -6.65 -0.77
N GLY A 203 7.69 -7.52 -0.04
CA GLY A 203 7.96 -7.77 1.38
C GLY A 203 7.94 -9.26 1.70
N ASN A 204 8.78 -9.66 2.63
CA ASN A 204 8.71 -10.99 3.21
C ASN A 204 7.69 -10.96 4.36
N TRP A 205 6.92 -12.03 4.51
CA TRP A 205 6.01 -12.15 5.65
C TRP A 205 6.79 -12.16 6.98
N GLN A 206 6.26 -11.52 8.00
CA GLN A 206 6.79 -11.66 9.37
C GLN A 206 6.63 -13.10 9.86
N SER A 207 5.50 -13.74 9.54
CA SER A 207 5.24 -15.17 9.73
C SER A 207 5.10 -15.81 8.35
N PRO A 208 6.18 -16.42 7.78
CA PRO A 208 6.17 -16.97 6.43
C PRO A 208 5.30 -18.24 6.34
N PHE A 209 4.77 -18.48 5.15
CA PHE A 209 4.10 -19.73 4.82
C PHE A 209 5.13 -20.79 4.41
N GLU A 210 4.94 -22.02 4.90
CA GLU A 210 5.77 -23.14 4.48
C GLU A 210 5.33 -23.66 3.10
N LYS A 211 6.29 -23.87 2.19
CA LYS A 211 5.99 -24.37 0.85
C LYS A 211 5.38 -25.78 0.85
N SER A 212 5.74 -26.60 1.85
CA SER A 212 5.16 -27.92 2.05
C SER A 212 3.66 -27.90 2.31
N ASP A 213 3.16 -26.78 2.86
CA ASP A 213 1.78 -26.62 3.28
C ASP A 213 0.95 -25.86 2.22
N THR A 214 1.56 -25.53 1.08
CA THR A 214 0.87 -24.96 -0.09
C THR A 214 0.31 -26.08 -0.96
N HIS A 215 -1.01 -26.17 -1.05
CA HIS A 215 -1.69 -27.21 -1.83
C HIS A 215 -2.65 -26.62 -2.86
N LYS A 216 -3.01 -27.43 -3.85
CA LYS A 216 -4.10 -27.07 -4.77
C LYS A 216 -5.43 -27.22 -4.07
N GLU A 217 -6.19 -26.14 -4.02
CA GLU A 217 -7.53 -26.07 -3.46
C GLU A 217 -8.46 -25.25 -4.35
N GLN A 218 -9.76 -25.37 -4.12
CA GLN A 218 -10.76 -24.66 -4.89
C GLN A 218 -10.92 -23.20 -4.43
N PHE A 219 -10.98 -22.30 -5.41
CA PHE A 219 -11.38 -20.91 -5.24
C PHE A 219 -12.71 -20.68 -5.97
N PHE A 220 -13.68 -20.14 -5.25
CA PHE A 220 -15.03 -19.84 -5.75
C PHE A 220 -15.04 -18.42 -6.32
N CYS A 221 -14.92 -18.30 -7.65
CA CYS A 221 -14.81 -17.02 -8.33
C CYS A 221 -16.10 -16.19 -8.30
N ALA A 222 -15.98 -14.88 -8.59
CA ALA A 222 -17.11 -13.95 -8.56
C ALA A 222 -18.22 -14.30 -9.57
N ASP A 223 -17.89 -14.92 -10.71
CA ASP A 223 -18.83 -15.42 -11.73
C ASP A 223 -19.41 -16.80 -11.40
N LYS A 224 -19.19 -17.31 -10.18
CA LYS A 224 -19.58 -18.62 -9.68
C LYS A 224 -18.83 -19.80 -10.32
N THR A 225 -17.81 -19.55 -11.12
CA THR A 225 -16.90 -20.61 -11.56
C THR A 225 -15.98 -21.02 -10.41
N VAL A 226 -15.47 -22.24 -10.47
CA VAL A 226 -14.52 -22.78 -9.49
C VAL A 226 -13.19 -23.00 -10.19
N LYS A 227 -12.12 -22.46 -9.61
CA LYS A 227 -10.76 -22.63 -10.13
C LYS A 227 -9.88 -23.33 -9.09
N ASP A 228 -9.04 -24.23 -9.55
CA ASP A 228 -7.97 -24.80 -8.72
C ASP A 228 -6.81 -23.80 -8.65
N VAL A 229 -6.47 -23.39 -7.43
CA VAL A 229 -5.39 -22.45 -7.14
C VAL A 229 -4.41 -23.05 -6.13
N TYR A 230 -3.17 -22.55 -6.10
CA TYR A 230 -2.27 -22.87 -5.01
C TYR A 230 -2.65 -22.03 -3.80
N MET A 231 -3.08 -22.71 -2.74
CA MET A 231 -3.49 -22.11 -1.48
C MET A 231 -2.36 -22.30 -0.46
N MET A 232 -1.78 -21.21 -0.01
CA MET A 232 -0.80 -21.19 1.09
C MET A 232 -1.55 -21.37 2.40
N HIS A 233 -1.01 -22.17 3.30
CA HIS A 233 -1.65 -22.52 4.57
C HIS A 233 -0.68 -22.30 5.74
N GLN A 234 -1.21 -21.78 6.85
CA GLN A 234 -0.52 -21.74 8.14
C GLN A 234 -1.48 -21.62 9.32
N LEU A 235 -1.05 -22.10 10.46
CA LEU A 235 -1.72 -21.90 11.74
C LEU A 235 -0.86 -20.97 12.59
N ALA A 236 -1.33 -19.72 12.79
CA ALA A 236 -0.59 -18.72 13.55
C ALA A 236 -1.52 -17.64 14.13
N SER A 237 -1.00 -16.84 15.08
CA SER A 237 -1.73 -15.74 15.71
C SER A 237 -1.60 -14.47 14.89
N PHE A 238 -2.76 -13.89 14.52
CA PHE A 238 -2.83 -12.64 13.76
C PHE A 238 -3.89 -11.70 14.34
N PRO A 239 -3.72 -10.38 14.18
CA PRO A 239 -4.79 -9.42 14.45
C PRO A 239 -6.03 -9.80 13.62
N TYR A 240 -7.14 -10.07 14.30
CA TYR A 240 -8.38 -10.52 13.68
C TYR A 240 -9.57 -9.74 14.21
N ARG A 241 -10.47 -9.42 13.31
CA ARG A 241 -11.73 -8.77 13.62
C ARG A 241 -12.84 -9.29 12.72
N LYS A 242 -14.04 -9.33 13.25
CA LYS A 242 -15.26 -9.62 12.50
C LYS A 242 -16.28 -8.51 12.72
N ASN A 243 -16.91 -8.05 11.66
CA ASN A 243 -18.04 -7.12 11.70
C ASN A 243 -19.23 -7.69 10.92
N GLU A 244 -20.24 -6.85 10.66
CA GLU A 244 -21.47 -7.28 9.96
C GLU A 244 -21.22 -7.75 8.53
N CYS A 245 -20.16 -7.27 7.85
CA CYS A 245 -19.87 -7.56 6.44
C CYS A 245 -18.59 -8.35 6.23
N PHE A 246 -17.58 -8.16 7.05
CA PHE A 246 -16.25 -8.72 6.83
C PHE A 246 -15.69 -9.49 8.02
N GLU A 247 -15.00 -10.56 7.71
CA GLU A 247 -13.89 -11.06 8.53
C GLU A 247 -12.61 -10.37 8.04
N MET A 248 -11.85 -9.80 8.96
CA MET A 248 -10.61 -9.07 8.66
C MET A 248 -9.44 -9.72 9.40
N ALA A 249 -8.38 -10.05 8.67
CA ALA A 249 -7.12 -10.50 9.24
C ALA A 249 -5.98 -9.67 8.68
N THR A 250 -5.03 -9.31 9.55
CA THR A 250 -3.88 -8.48 9.19
C THR A 250 -2.60 -9.31 9.25
N PHE A 251 -1.89 -9.36 8.14
CA PHE A 251 -0.67 -10.14 7.93
C PHE A 251 0.52 -9.20 7.84
N PRO A 252 1.35 -9.08 8.90
CA PRO A 252 2.50 -8.19 8.89
C PRO A 252 3.61 -8.68 7.95
N TYR A 253 4.32 -7.73 7.35
CA TYR A 253 5.58 -7.94 6.64
C TYR A 253 6.77 -7.59 7.52
N GLY A 254 7.87 -8.31 7.36
CA GLY A 254 9.16 -8.01 7.96
C GLY A 254 9.13 -7.70 9.45
N ASN A 255 9.48 -6.48 9.80
CA ASN A 255 9.47 -5.98 11.18
C ASN A 255 8.08 -5.53 11.68
N GLY A 256 7.05 -5.58 10.83
CA GLY A 256 5.69 -5.15 11.15
C GLY A 256 5.35 -3.71 10.78
N SER A 257 6.29 -2.94 10.21
CA SER A 257 6.02 -1.57 9.73
C SER A 257 5.06 -1.52 8.54
N TYR A 258 4.89 -2.65 7.86
CA TYR A 258 3.93 -2.85 6.78
C TYR A 258 3.06 -4.05 7.06
N ALA A 259 1.83 -4.00 6.60
CA ALA A 259 0.94 -5.13 6.68
C ALA A 259 0.01 -5.23 5.47
N MET A 260 -0.46 -6.44 5.20
CA MET A 260 -1.60 -6.69 4.32
C MET A 260 -2.81 -7.04 5.17
N THR A 261 -3.84 -6.22 5.11
CA THR A 261 -5.15 -6.54 5.70
C THR A 261 -6.05 -7.13 4.62
N VAL A 262 -6.53 -8.33 4.85
CA VAL A 262 -7.51 -9.01 3.99
C VAL A 262 -8.89 -8.83 4.59
N LEU A 263 -9.82 -8.30 3.78
CA LEU A 263 -11.23 -8.14 4.13
C LEU A 263 -12.02 -9.18 3.34
N LEU A 264 -12.45 -10.22 4.03
CA LEU A 264 -13.16 -11.35 3.46
C LEU A 264 -14.66 -11.20 3.74
N PRO A 265 -15.52 -10.98 2.73
CA PRO A 265 -16.95 -10.86 2.94
C PRO A 265 -17.54 -12.05 3.70
N ASN A 266 -18.41 -11.79 4.67
CA ASN A 266 -19.15 -12.84 5.38
C ASN A 266 -19.96 -13.66 4.37
N VAL A 267 -20.12 -14.96 4.61
CA VAL A 267 -20.75 -15.90 3.66
C VAL A 267 -22.21 -15.53 3.34
N ASP A 268 -22.90 -14.90 4.29
CA ASP A 268 -24.29 -14.46 4.19
C ASP A 268 -24.47 -13.06 3.57
N LYS A 269 -23.38 -12.40 3.20
CA LYS A 269 -23.39 -11.03 2.66
C LYS A 269 -23.08 -11.00 1.17
N SER A 270 -23.73 -10.08 0.47
CA SER A 270 -23.39 -9.80 -0.92
C SER A 270 -22.13 -8.94 -1.01
N TRP A 271 -21.38 -9.09 -2.10
CA TRP A 271 -20.23 -8.23 -2.40
C TRP A 271 -20.59 -6.75 -2.33
N ARG A 272 -21.76 -6.36 -2.85
CA ARG A 272 -22.20 -4.97 -2.90
C ARG A 272 -22.41 -4.38 -1.51
N GLU A 273 -23.12 -5.09 -0.62
CA GLU A 273 -23.30 -4.64 0.77
C GLU A 273 -21.98 -4.40 1.47
N CYS A 274 -21.00 -5.30 1.22
CA CYS A 274 -19.68 -5.15 1.82
C CYS A 274 -18.91 -3.96 1.24
N MET A 275 -19.01 -3.72 -0.06
CA MET A 275 -18.36 -2.56 -0.69
C MET A 275 -18.95 -1.23 -0.20
N ASP A 276 -20.26 -1.16 -0.02
CA ASP A 276 -20.93 0.06 0.46
C ASP A 276 -20.50 0.47 1.90
N MET A 277 -19.95 -0.45 2.69
CA MET A 277 -19.38 -0.17 4.02
C MET A 277 -17.89 0.24 4.00
N LEU A 278 -17.23 0.12 2.87
CA LEU A 278 -15.79 0.29 2.76
C LEU A 278 -15.45 1.72 2.35
N ASP A 279 -15.10 2.55 3.31
CA ASP A 279 -14.70 3.95 3.10
C ASP A 279 -13.54 4.37 4.03
N GLY A 280 -13.07 5.61 3.90
CA GLY A 280 -11.98 6.13 4.71
C GLY A 280 -12.31 6.24 6.21
N ASN A 281 -13.59 6.43 6.57
CA ASN A 281 -14.00 6.51 7.98
C ASN A 281 -14.05 5.13 8.62
N SER A 282 -14.62 4.15 7.91
CA SER A 282 -14.62 2.75 8.35
C SER A 282 -13.19 2.24 8.51
N TRP A 283 -12.32 2.48 7.53
CA TRP A 283 -10.90 2.13 7.62
C TRP A 283 -10.23 2.73 8.84
N LYS A 284 -10.39 4.05 9.03
CA LYS A 284 -9.85 4.75 10.21
C LYS A 284 -10.35 4.16 11.52
N THR A 285 -11.64 3.86 11.61
CA THR A 285 -12.23 3.27 12.80
C THR A 285 -11.67 1.88 13.06
N TRP A 286 -11.65 1.03 12.04
CA TRP A 286 -11.16 -0.35 12.17
C TRP A 286 -9.69 -0.44 12.53
N MET A 287 -8.85 0.45 12.00
CA MET A 287 -7.41 0.43 12.27
C MET A 287 -7.04 1.09 13.60
N ASN A 288 -7.87 2.00 14.13
CA ASN A 288 -7.61 2.65 15.43
C ASN A 288 -8.18 1.87 16.63
N ASP A 289 -9.16 1.01 16.41
CA ASP A 289 -9.68 0.15 17.46
C ASP A 289 -8.69 -0.95 17.80
N SER A 290 -8.54 -1.26 19.08
CA SER A 290 -7.73 -2.40 19.51
C SER A 290 -8.22 -3.68 18.87
N THR A 291 -7.30 -4.45 18.30
CA THR A 291 -7.59 -5.74 17.68
C THR A 291 -6.78 -6.80 18.42
N ASP A 292 -7.47 -7.83 18.91
CA ASP A 292 -6.79 -8.93 19.58
C ASP A 292 -6.15 -9.86 18.54
N ASN A 293 -5.01 -10.43 18.90
CA ASN A 293 -4.43 -11.52 18.14
C ASN A 293 -5.22 -12.80 18.45
N MET A 294 -5.70 -13.42 17.38
CA MET A 294 -6.44 -14.69 17.46
C MET A 294 -5.67 -15.78 16.73
N LEU A 295 -5.74 -17.00 17.23
CA LEU A 295 -5.17 -18.17 16.55
C LEU A 295 -6.01 -18.49 15.32
N LEU A 296 -5.44 -18.23 14.13
CA LEU A 296 -6.12 -18.41 12.85
C LEU A 296 -5.57 -19.64 12.11
N ASP A 297 -6.46 -20.45 11.58
CA ASP A 297 -6.18 -21.39 10.51
C ASP A 297 -6.34 -20.66 9.16
N VAL A 298 -5.21 -20.21 8.61
CA VAL A 298 -5.19 -19.26 7.47
C VAL A 298 -4.99 -20.01 6.17
N LYS A 299 -5.84 -19.67 5.17
CA LYS A 299 -5.62 -20.05 3.77
C LYS A 299 -5.68 -18.83 2.88
N LEU A 300 -4.57 -18.52 2.18
CA LEU A 300 -4.46 -17.43 1.22
C LEU A 300 -4.02 -17.97 -0.15
N PRO A 301 -4.66 -17.56 -1.27
CA PRO A 301 -4.21 -17.98 -2.58
C PRO A 301 -2.91 -17.28 -2.98
N LYS A 302 -2.03 -17.99 -3.70
CA LYS A 302 -0.96 -17.34 -4.43
C LYS A 302 -1.58 -16.49 -5.54
N LEU A 303 -1.11 -15.24 -5.67
CA LEU A 303 -1.63 -14.27 -6.62
C LEU A 303 -0.50 -13.60 -7.39
N LEU A 304 -0.83 -13.24 -8.64
CA LEU A 304 -0.10 -12.26 -9.41
C LEU A 304 -1.09 -11.19 -9.90
N LEU A 305 -1.01 -9.98 -9.35
CA LEU A 305 -1.81 -8.85 -9.79
C LEU A 305 -0.94 -7.86 -10.55
N LYS A 306 -1.34 -7.59 -11.78
CA LYS A 306 -0.64 -6.72 -12.72
C LYS A 306 -1.67 -5.83 -13.38
N ASN A 307 -1.77 -4.58 -12.94
CA ASN A 307 -2.77 -3.67 -13.47
C ASN A 307 -2.11 -2.41 -14.03
N LYS A 308 -2.71 -1.92 -15.11
CA LYS A 308 -2.36 -0.65 -15.75
C LYS A 308 -3.65 0.10 -16.02
N TYR A 309 -3.70 1.35 -15.60
CA TYR A 309 -4.87 2.21 -15.75
C TYR A 309 -4.51 3.49 -16.47
N GLN A 310 -5.38 3.90 -17.37
CA GLN A 310 -5.48 5.26 -17.89
C GLN A 310 -6.48 6.01 -17.01
N MET A 311 -6.02 6.98 -16.24
CA MET A 311 -6.79 7.58 -15.16
C MET A 311 -7.60 8.80 -15.60
N ARG A 312 -7.48 9.26 -16.84
CA ARG A 312 -8.14 10.47 -17.34
C ARG A 312 -9.66 10.46 -17.08
N GLU A 313 -10.34 9.40 -17.53
CA GLU A 313 -11.80 9.29 -17.37
C GLU A 313 -12.20 9.11 -15.90
N ILE A 314 -11.42 8.33 -15.15
CA ILE A 314 -11.62 8.08 -13.73
C ILE A 314 -11.54 9.37 -12.94
N LEU A 315 -10.43 10.11 -13.07
CA LEU A 315 -10.18 11.34 -12.33
C LEU A 315 -11.14 12.47 -12.77
N SER A 316 -11.54 12.49 -14.05
CA SER A 316 -12.59 13.40 -14.53
C SER A 316 -13.92 13.10 -13.85
N ALA A 317 -14.32 11.84 -13.74
CA ALA A 317 -15.55 11.42 -13.07
C ALA A 317 -15.50 11.67 -11.55
N MET A 318 -14.32 11.63 -10.93
CA MET A 318 -14.11 11.99 -9.53
C MET A 318 -14.24 13.51 -9.29
N GLY A 319 -14.21 14.35 -10.32
CA GLY A 319 -14.48 15.79 -10.19
C GLY A 319 -13.38 16.73 -10.65
N MET A 320 -12.39 16.27 -11.47
CA MET A 320 -11.37 17.16 -12.04
C MET A 320 -11.34 17.19 -13.58
N PRO A 321 -12.47 17.40 -14.25
CA PRO A 321 -12.54 17.33 -15.71
C PRO A 321 -11.75 18.45 -16.39
N ASN A 322 -11.63 19.64 -15.79
CA ASN A 322 -10.95 20.78 -16.42
C ASN A 322 -9.46 20.51 -16.64
N ALA A 323 -8.81 19.76 -15.73
CA ALA A 323 -7.39 19.44 -15.84
C ALA A 323 -7.00 18.70 -17.14
N PHE A 324 -7.98 18.02 -17.77
CA PHE A 324 -7.81 17.22 -18.98
C PHE A 324 -8.29 17.91 -20.27
N THR A 325 -8.57 19.19 -20.22
CA THR A 325 -9.11 19.96 -21.34
C THR A 325 -8.32 21.25 -21.55
N PRO A 326 -8.47 21.92 -22.71
CA PRO A 326 -7.89 23.26 -22.94
C PRO A 326 -8.34 24.34 -21.95
N ARG A 327 -9.32 24.06 -21.07
CA ARG A 327 -9.75 24.96 -19.99
C ARG A 327 -8.87 24.85 -18.74
N ALA A 328 -7.90 23.93 -18.74
CA ALA A 328 -6.98 23.78 -17.63
C ALA A 328 -6.17 25.06 -17.40
N ASP A 329 -6.07 25.45 -16.15
CA ASP A 329 -5.17 26.53 -15.72
C ASP A 329 -3.90 25.93 -15.10
N PHE A 330 -2.92 25.70 -15.95
CA PHE A 330 -1.56 25.28 -15.57
C PHE A 330 -0.53 26.40 -15.81
N THR A 331 -0.92 27.63 -15.55
CA THR A 331 -0.04 28.81 -15.66
C THR A 331 1.18 28.73 -14.74
N GLY A 332 1.13 27.93 -13.69
CA GLY A 332 2.30 27.60 -12.86
C GLY A 332 3.34 26.70 -13.58
N ILE A 333 2.95 25.96 -14.61
CA ILE A 333 3.86 25.18 -15.46
C ILE A 333 4.47 26.06 -16.56
N THR A 334 3.63 26.77 -17.32
CA THR A 334 4.03 27.65 -18.41
C THR A 334 2.98 28.77 -18.62
N GLU A 335 3.43 29.92 -19.11
CA GLU A 335 2.56 31.03 -19.51
C GLU A 335 2.56 31.22 -21.03
N LYS A 336 3.34 30.41 -21.77
CA LYS A 336 3.55 30.63 -23.21
C LYS A 336 2.45 30.05 -24.08
N MET A 337 1.78 29.02 -23.59
CA MET A 337 0.73 28.30 -24.29
C MET A 337 -0.21 27.60 -23.31
N PRO A 338 -1.48 27.35 -23.66
CA PRO A 338 -2.33 26.46 -22.88
C PRO A 338 -1.73 25.07 -22.80
N VAL A 339 -1.74 24.45 -21.59
CA VAL A 339 -1.29 23.09 -21.36
C VAL A 339 -2.34 22.37 -20.53
N TRP A 340 -2.61 21.13 -20.87
CA TRP A 340 -3.50 20.24 -20.11
C TRP A 340 -2.87 18.86 -19.97
N ILE A 341 -3.38 18.07 -19.04
CA ILE A 341 -2.95 16.67 -18.86
C ILE A 341 -3.60 15.84 -19.96
N GLU A 342 -2.80 15.22 -20.80
CA GLU A 342 -3.34 14.29 -21.79
C GLU A 342 -3.73 12.98 -21.14
N GLU A 343 -2.83 12.42 -20.31
CA GLU A 343 -3.07 11.17 -19.62
C GLU A 343 -2.31 11.10 -18.29
N VAL A 344 -2.91 10.44 -17.32
CA VAL A 344 -2.26 9.97 -16.09
C VAL A 344 -2.22 8.45 -16.14
N ILE A 345 -1.05 7.88 -16.30
CA ILE A 345 -0.89 6.44 -16.42
C ILE A 345 -0.35 5.90 -15.10
N HIS A 346 -1.12 5.04 -14.49
CA HIS A 346 -0.74 4.33 -13.26
C HIS A 346 -0.57 2.85 -13.52
N ALA A 347 0.51 2.26 -12.98
CA ALA A 347 0.73 0.83 -13.04
C ALA A 347 1.15 0.30 -11.68
N SER A 348 0.63 -0.85 -11.33
CA SER A 348 0.86 -1.54 -10.08
C SER A 348 1.16 -3.02 -10.30
N TYR A 349 1.99 -3.58 -9.43
CA TYR A 349 2.40 -4.97 -9.45
C TYR A 349 2.42 -5.52 -8.03
N LEU A 350 1.83 -6.70 -7.84
CA LEU A 350 1.90 -7.47 -6.59
C LEU A 350 2.05 -8.94 -6.93
N GLU A 351 3.05 -9.56 -6.36
CA GLU A 351 3.19 -11.01 -6.30
C GLU A 351 3.05 -11.47 -4.85
N LEU A 352 2.07 -12.32 -4.59
CA LEU A 352 1.80 -12.93 -3.30
C LEU A 352 2.22 -14.40 -3.35
N ASN A 353 3.23 -14.75 -2.60
CA ASN A 353 3.77 -16.10 -2.51
C ASN A 353 4.31 -16.39 -1.10
N GLU A 354 4.86 -17.60 -0.89
CA GLU A 354 5.37 -18.08 0.39
C GLU A 354 6.71 -17.50 0.81
N LYS A 355 7.29 -16.57 0.06
CA LYS A 355 8.71 -16.20 0.15
C LYS A 355 9.32 -16.34 1.53
N GLU A 356 10.31 -17.25 1.63
CA GLU A 356 11.15 -17.50 2.80
C GLU A 356 12.01 -16.27 3.09
N THR A 357 11.95 -15.79 4.30
CA THR A 357 13.00 -14.92 4.83
C THR A 357 14.23 -15.80 5.04
N LYS A 358 15.31 -15.59 4.30
CA LYS A 358 16.63 -16.05 4.71
C LYS A 358 17.09 -15.21 5.91
N ALA A 359 16.50 -15.45 7.05
CA ALA A 359 17.02 -14.95 8.31
C ALA A 359 16.55 -15.84 9.45
N SER A 360 17.51 -16.41 10.06
CA SER A 360 17.55 -17.11 11.31
C SER A 360 16.48 -16.73 12.34
N ALA A 361 16.01 -17.79 13.02
CA ALA A 361 15.20 -17.80 14.22
C ALA A 361 13.70 -17.53 14.03
N ALA A 362 13.04 -18.42 13.27
CA ALA A 362 11.70 -18.81 13.65
C ALA A 362 11.78 -19.44 15.04
N THR A 363 11.39 -18.71 16.06
CA THR A 363 11.02 -19.33 17.33
C THR A 363 9.67 -20.00 17.07
N ALA A 364 9.73 -21.17 16.45
CA ALA A 364 8.61 -22.08 16.48
C ALA A 364 8.35 -22.37 17.95
N LEU A 365 7.28 -21.83 18.49
CA LEU A 365 6.71 -22.32 19.74
C LEU A 365 6.35 -23.78 19.52
N LYS A 366 7.32 -24.68 19.77
CA LYS A 366 7.01 -26.04 20.04
C LYS A 366 6.22 -26.04 21.35
N VAL A 367 4.90 -26.12 21.24
CA VAL A 367 4.05 -26.44 22.37
C VAL A 367 4.41 -27.86 22.77
N THR A 368 5.32 -28.01 23.74
CA THR A 368 5.49 -29.23 24.49
C THR A 368 4.29 -29.31 25.43
N PHE A 369 3.45 -30.32 25.22
CA PHE A 369 2.35 -30.64 26.12
C PHE A 369 2.94 -31.09 27.46
N GLU A 370 3.11 -30.16 28.39
CA GLU A 370 3.12 -30.48 29.80
C GLU A 370 1.69 -30.28 30.32
N SER A 371 1.17 -31.25 30.99
CA SER A 371 -0.22 -31.41 31.40
C SER A 371 -0.60 -30.45 32.53
N GLU A 372 -0.86 -29.19 32.18
CA GLU A 372 -1.73 -28.31 32.94
C GLU A 372 -2.86 -27.85 32.01
N TRP A 373 -4.08 -27.78 32.52
CA TRP A 373 -5.28 -27.44 31.80
C TRP A 373 -5.17 -25.99 31.29
N VAL A 374 -4.54 -25.81 30.14
CA VAL A 374 -4.52 -24.54 29.40
C VAL A 374 -5.82 -24.49 28.63
N PRO A 375 -6.63 -23.43 28.76
CA PRO A 375 -7.79 -23.25 27.89
C PRO A 375 -7.33 -23.35 26.44
N ILE A 376 -7.88 -24.27 25.67
CA ILE A 376 -7.58 -24.38 24.23
C ILE A 376 -8.18 -23.14 23.61
N GLU A 377 -7.34 -22.19 23.17
CA GLU A 377 -7.81 -21.03 22.42
C GLU A 377 -8.55 -21.53 21.17
N PRO A 378 -9.74 -21.00 20.88
CA PRO A 378 -10.49 -21.43 19.71
C PRO A 378 -9.71 -21.08 18.44
N VAL A 379 -9.47 -22.05 17.59
CA VAL A 379 -8.88 -21.85 16.26
C VAL A 379 -9.99 -21.30 15.34
N ILE A 380 -9.74 -20.14 14.74
CA ILE A 380 -10.68 -19.49 13.82
C ILE A 380 -10.26 -19.76 12.38
N PRO A 381 -11.12 -20.38 11.54
CA PRO A 381 -10.81 -20.56 10.12
C PRO A 381 -10.90 -19.22 9.38
N PHE A 382 -9.83 -18.84 8.66
CA PHE A 382 -9.77 -17.67 7.78
C PHE A 382 -9.35 -18.10 6.38
N TYR A 383 -10.32 -18.48 5.55
CA TYR A 383 -10.10 -19.07 4.23
C TYR A 383 -10.47 -18.08 3.12
N ALA A 384 -9.48 -17.39 2.55
CA ALA A 384 -9.64 -16.49 1.41
C ALA A 384 -9.81 -17.29 0.09
N ASN A 385 -10.80 -18.17 0.05
CA ASN A 385 -11.14 -19.03 -1.08
C ASN A 385 -12.33 -18.52 -1.91
N ARG A 386 -12.71 -17.27 -1.73
CA ARG A 386 -13.79 -16.55 -2.41
C ARG A 386 -13.40 -15.09 -2.61
N PRO A 387 -14.15 -14.26 -3.38
CA PRO A 387 -13.82 -12.87 -3.60
C PRO A 387 -13.52 -12.10 -2.30
N PHE A 388 -12.43 -11.35 -2.29
CA PHE A 388 -11.99 -10.58 -1.14
C PHE A 388 -11.34 -9.25 -1.56
N VAL A 389 -11.23 -8.32 -0.60
CA VAL A 389 -10.43 -7.09 -0.74
C VAL A 389 -9.13 -7.27 0.03
N LEU A 390 -8.04 -6.76 -0.51
CA LEU A 390 -6.78 -6.63 0.18
C LEU A 390 -6.34 -5.17 0.24
N VAL A 391 -5.74 -4.76 1.36
CA VAL A 391 -5.16 -3.44 1.56
C VAL A 391 -3.74 -3.61 2.07
N ILE A 392 -2.74 -3.09 1.35
CA ILE A 392 -1.37 -3.01 1.86
C ILE A 392 -1.17 -1.60 2.40
N HIS A 393 -0.76 -1.51 3.66
CA HIS A 393 -0.63 -0.24 4.36
C HIS A 393 0.62 -0.18 5.24
N GLU A 394 1.08 1.01 5.52
CA GLU A 394 2.03 1.32 6.58
C GLU A 394 1.27 1.34 7.90
N THR A 395 1.80 0.68 8.94
CA THR A 395 1.05 0.37 10.17
C THR A 395 1.02 1.49 11.20
N GLY A 396 2.05 2.35 11.23
CA GLY A 396 2.14 3.42 12.25
C GLY A 396 1.07 4.51 12.08
N ASN A 397 0.71 4.82 10.83
CA ASN A 397 -0.30 5.85 10.51
C ASN A 397 -1.48 5.28 9.71
N ASN A 398 -1.50 3.99 9.45
CA ASN A 398 -2.51 3.32 8.62
C ASN A 398 -2.65 3.93 7.21
N THR A 399 -1.50 4.39 6.65
CA THR A 399 -1.44 4.97 5.30
C THR A 399 -1.63 3.87 4.27
N ILE A 400 -2.67 3.99 3.45
CA ILE A 400 -2.97 3.02 2.40
C ILE A 400 -2.00 3.20 1.24
N LEU A 401 -1.18 2.17 0.98
CA LEU A 401 -0.26 2.13 -0.16
C LEU A 401 -0.90 1.49 -1.39
N PHE A 402 -1.62 0.39 -1.18
CA PHE A 402 -2.35 -0.32 -2.23
C PHE A 402 -3.70 -0.81 -1.72
N ILE A 403 -4.64 -0.89 -2.64
CA ILE A 403 -5.92 -1.52 -2.41
C ILE A 403 -6.32 -2.32 -3.66
N GLY A 404 -6.93 -3.48 -3.46
CA GLY A 404 -7.37 -4.31 -4.56
C GLY A 404 -8.51 -5.24 -4.20
N LYS A 405 -9.24 -5.68 -5.23
CA LYS A 405 -10.18 -6.78 -5.15
C LYS A 405 -9.67 -7.97 -5.94
N VAL A 406 -9.84 -9.15 -5.39
CA VAL A 406 -9.49 -10.42 -6.01
C VAL A 406 -10.77 -11.20 -6.29
N PHE A 407 -11.14 -11.28 -7.54
CA PHE A 407 -12.27 -12.06 -8.03
C PHE A 407 -11.83 -13.38 -8.64
N TYR A 408 -10.62 -13.38 -9.21
CA TYR A 408 -10.02 -14.49 -9.90
C TYR A 408 -8.53 -14.54 -9.55
N PRO A 409 -8.06 -15.47 -8.73
CA PRO A 409 -6.62 -15.66 -8.53
C PRO A 409 -5.99 -16.10 -9.87
N GLU A 410 -5.08 -15.28 -10.38
CA GLU A 410 -4.27 -15.59 -11.57
C GLU A 410 -2.88 -16.03 -11.13
N LYS A 411 -2.28 -16.92 -11.93
CA LYS A 411 -0.93 -17.44 -11.70
C LYS A 411 0.12 -16.48 -12.25
#